data_6f93e1f1632fe36e8166f5704707d5b1
#
_entry.id   6f93e1f1632fe36e8166f5704707d5b1
#
_cell.length_a   1.000
_cell.length_b   1.000
_cell.length_c   1.000
_cell.angle_alpha   90.00
_cell.angle_beta   90.00
_cell.angle_gamma   90.00
#
_symmetry.space_group_name_H-M   'P 1'
#
loop_
_entity.id
_entity.type
_entity.pdbx_description
1 polymer ?
#
loop_
_entity_poly.entity_id
_entity_poly.type
_entity_poly.pdbx_seq_one_letter_code
_entity_poly.pdbx_strand_id
1 'polypeptide(L)'
;MIALDSNVLIDLLIGDSTYAESSEACIGEALAHDDVVVCEAVVAEVQAMLDTTANLMDMLSPLGIRYEPLSETAAMRAGHMGQRFRARGGQRERV
;
A
#
# COMPACT_ATOMS: atom_id res chain seq x y z
N MET A 1 5.43 7.82 10.43
CA MET A 1 5.03 6.51 9.92
C MET A 1 4.11 6.70 8.73
N ILE A 2 4.44 6.07 7.62
CA ILE A 2 3.67 6.14 6.39
C ILE A 2 3.12 4.76 6.08
N ALA A 3 1.81 4.62 5.92
CA ALA A 3 1.18 3.38 5.52
C ALA A 3 0.99 3.36 4.00
N LEU A 4 1.47 2.32 3.36
CA LEU A 4 1.31 2.17 1.91
C LEU A 4 -0.09 1.66 1.56
N ASP A 5 -0.61 2.21 0.49
CA ASP A 5 -1.85 1.77 -0.14
C ASP A 5 -1.56 0.53 -1.00
N SER A 6 -2.52 -0.37 -1.10
CA SER A 6 -2.40 -1.55 -1.95
C SER A 6 -2.17 -1.19 -3.42
N ASN A 7 -2.77 -0.12 -3.93
CA ASN A 7 -2.59 0.30 -5.32
C ASN A 7 -1.14 0.63 -5.65
N VAL A 8 -0.41 1.23 -4.72
CA VAL A 8 1.00 1.55 -4.91
C VAL A 8 1.83 0.28 -5.07
N LEU A 9 1.56 -0.72 -4.21
CA LEU A 9 2.26 -2.01 -4.27
C LEU A 9 1.87 -2.81 -5.50
N ILE A 10 0.61 -2.80 -5.88
CA ILE A 10 0.13 -3.48 -7.08
C ILE A 10 0.81 -2.90 -8.33
N ASP A 11 0.87 -1.59 -8.43
CA ASP A 11 1.54 -0.92 -9.55
C ASP A 11 3.01 -1.32 -9.63
N LEU A 12 3.68 -1.38 -8.49
CA LEU A 12 5.09 -1.71 -8.43
C LEU A 12 5.39 -3.17 -8.77
N LEU A 13 4.61 -4.11 -8.23
CA LEU A 13 4.94 -5.54 -8.23
C LEU A 13 4.26 -6.32 -9.34
N ILE A 14 3.07 -5.90 -9.76
CA ILE A 14 2.21 -6.70 -10.64
C ILE A 14 1.80 -5.91 -11.86
N GLY A 15 1.66 -4.61 -11.69
CA GLY A 15 0.89 -3.81 -12.58
C GLY A 15 1.59 -3.26 -13.80
N ASP A 16 0.92 -2.32 -14.37
CA ASP A 16 1.26 -1.60 -15.58
C ASP A 16 2.52 -0.76 -15.37
N SER A 17 3.46 -0.85 -16.31
CA SER A 17 4.67 -0.05 -16.28
C SER A 17 4.42 1.46 -16.29
N THR A 18 3.25 1.89 -16.72
CA THR A 18 2.85 3.30 -16.70
C THR A 18 2.91 3.89 -15.28
N TYR A 19 2.52 3.09 -14.28
CA TYR A 19 2.48 3.55 -12.88
C TYR A 19 3.63 3.04 -12.03
N ALA A 20 4.34 2.01 -12.48
CA ALA A 20 5.38 1.36 -11.69
C ALA A 20 6.49 2.31 -11.31
N GLU A 21 6.95 3.12 -12.25
CA GLU A 21 8.04 4.08 -12.02
C GLU A 21 7.64 5.15 -11.00
N SER A 22 6.43 5.69 -11.11
CA SER A 22 5.91 6.68 -10.15
C SER A 22 5.76 6.08 -8.76
N SER A 23 5.28 4.84 -8.68
CA SER A 23 5.11 4.14 -7.41
C SER A 23 6.45 3.83 -6.77
N GLU A 24 7.43 3.42 -7.55
CA GLU A 24 8.79 3.17 -7.07
C GLU A 24 9.41 4.45 -6.49
N ALA A 25 9.28 5.57 -7.19
CA ALA A 25 9.78 6.84 -6.72
C ALA A 25 9.10 7.29 -5.42
N CYS A 26 7.78 7.10 -5.33
CA CYS A 26 7.01 7.43 -4.15
C CYS A 26 7.46 6.63 -2.93
N ILE A 27 7.64 5.32 -3.09
CA ILE A 27 8.11 4.44 -2.01
C ILE A 27 9.53 4.80 -1.61
N GLY A 28 10.41 5.04 -2.58
CA GLY A 28 11.80 5.40 -2.33
C GLY A 28 11.91 6.68 -1.52
N GLU A 29 11.12 7.69 -1.86
CA GLU A 29 11.09 8.94 -1.11
C GLU A 29 10.54 8.74 0.30
N ALA A 30 9.47 7.97 0.45
CA ALA A 30 8.91 7.65 1.75
C ALA A 30 9.93 6.96 2.65
N LEU A 31 10.64 5.96 2.12
CA LEU A 31 11.67 5.22 2.86
C LEU A 31 12.85 6.09 3.27
N ALA A 32 13.17 7.11 2.48
CA ALA A 32 14.26 8.02 2.78
C ALA A 32 13.95 8.96 3.95
N HIS A 33 12.67 9.22 4.22
CA HIS A 33 12.27 10.26 5.17
C HIS A 33 11.39 9.76 6.31
N ASP A 34 10.91 8.55 6.26
CA ASP A 34 9.97 8.06 7.29
C ASP A 34 10.03 6.55 7.41
N ASP A 35 9.30 6.06 8.41
CA ASP A 35 9.05 4.66 8.68
C ASP A 35 7.86 4.20 7.82
N VAL A 36 8.09 3.25 6.96
CA VAL A 36 7.09 2.80 5.98
C VAL A 36 6.53 1.44 6.39
N VAL A 37 5.22 1.33 6.42
CA VAL A 37 4.53 0.13 6.89
C VAL A 37 3.42 -0.30 5.93
N VAL A 38 3.03 -1.57 6.05
CA VAL A 38 1.84 -2.13 5.42
C VAL A 38 0.98 -2.79 6.49
N CYS A 39 -0.33 -2.63 6.39
CA CYS A 39 -1.27 -3.25 7.33
C CYS A 39 -1.79 -4.58 6.81
N GLU A 40 -2.52 -5.31 7.68
CA GLU A 40 -3.06 -6.62 7.35
C GLU A 40 -3.97 -6.63 6.11
N ALA A 41 -4.79 -5.61 5.93
CA ALA A 41 -5.69 -5.55 4.78
C ALA A 41 -4.92 -5.42 3.47
N VAL A 42 -3.88 -4.58 3.45
CA VAL A 42 -3.02 -4.40 2.28
C VAL A 42 -2.24 -5.68 1.97
N VAL A 43 -1.67 -6.30 3.00
CA VAL A 43 -0.93 -7.56 2.82
C VAL A 43 -1.84 -8.64 2.25
N ALA A 44 -3.05 -8.81 2.80
CA ALA A 44 -3.98 -9.81 2.30
C ALA A 44 -4.38 -9.56 0.85
N GLU A 45 -4.68 -8.33 0.51
CA GLU A 45 -5.10 -7.96 -0.84
C GLU A 45 -3.99 -8.18 -1.87
N VAL A 46 -2.79 -7.70 -1.59
CA VAL A 46 -1.66 -7.81 -2.53
C VAL A 46 -1.16 -9.25 -2.62
N GLN A 47 -1.06 -9.94 -1.47
CA GLN A 47 -0.63 -11.35 -1.46
C GLN A 47 -1.55 -12.21 -2.33
N ALA A 48 -2.85 -11.94 -2.32
CA ALA A 48 -3.82 -12.70 -3.13
C ALA A 48 -3.59 -12.54 -4.64
N MET A 49 -2.92 -11.48 -5.05
CA MET A 49 -2.62 -11.20 -6.46
C MET A 49 -1.25 -11.73 -6.90
N LEU A 50 -0.41 -12.15 -5.97
CA LEU A 50 0.91 -12.68 -6.29
C LEU A 50 0.82 -14.17 -6.66
N ASP A 51 1.90 -14.68 -7.26
CA ASP A 51 2.05 -16.10 -7.49
C ASP A 51 1.98 -16.87 -6.17
N THR A 52 1.44 -18.09 -6.21
CA THR A 52 1.26 -18.91 -5.00
C THR A 52 2.55 -19.22 -4.25
N THR A 53 3.69 -19.15 -4.92
CA THR A 53 5.00 -19.39 -4.31
C THR A 53 5.63 -18.11 -3.76
N ALA A 54 5.08 -16.93 -4.07
CA ALA A 54 5.61 -15.66 -3.63
C ALA A 54 5.10 -15.32 -2.23
N ASN A 55 5.92 -14.62 -1.46
CA ASN A 55 5.56 -14.13 -0.14
C ASN A 55 5.84 -12.63 -0.10
N LEU A 56 4.78 -11.83 0.06
CA LEU A 56 4.88 -10.38 0.00
C LEU A 56 5.88 -9.81 1.01
N MET A 57 5.83 -10.27 2.26
CA MET A 57 6.71 -9.71 3.28
C MET A 57 8.18 -10.09 3.06
N ASP A 58 8.46 -11.22 2.42
CA ASP A 58 9.82 -11.56 2.01
C ASP A 58 10.36 -10.59 0.96
N MET A 59 9.48 -10.01 0.17
CA MET A 59 9.83 -9.00 -0.82
C MET A 59 9.99 -7.61 -0.22
N LEU A 60 9.17 -7.28 0.76
CA LEU A 60 9.12 -5.93 1.34
C LEU A 60 10.09 -5.72 2.50
N SER A 61 10.30 -6.73 3.33
CA SER A 61 11.15 -6.60 4.53
C SER A 61 12.60 -6.19 4.20
N PRO A 62 13.25 -6.73 3.16
CA PRO A 62 14.59 -6.28 2.79
C PRO A 62 14.65 -4.82 2.35
N LEU A 63 13.53 -4.24 1.93
CA LEU A 63 13.46 -2.84 1.54
C LEU A 63 13.25 -1.90 2.74
N GLY A 64 13.01 -2.46 3.92
CA GLY A 64 12.74 -1.67 5.11
C GLY A 64 11.26 -1.38 5.33
N ILE A 65 10.37 -2.01 4.57
CA ILE A 65 8.93 -1.88 4.74
C ILE A 65 8.47 -2.95 5.71
N ARG A 66 7.86 -2.54 6.82
CA ARG A 66 7.45 -3.50 7.84
C ARG A 66 5.94 -3.65 7.93
N TYR A 67 5.53 -4.76 8.51
CA TYR A 67 4.13 -5.06 8.79
C TYR A 67 3.71 -4.39 10.09
N GLU A 68 2.59 -3.67 10.05
CA GLU A 68 2.03 -2.99 11.21
C GLU A 68 0.51 -3.15 11.20
N PRO A 69 -0.08 -3.92 12.13
CA PRO A 69 -1.53 -4.07 12.18
C PRO A 69 -2.22 -2.74 12.46
N LEU A 70 -3.37 -2.50 11.84
CA LEU A 70 -4.18 -1.32 12.12
C LEU A 70 -4.84 -1.47 13.49
N SER A 71 -4.78 -0.41 14.29
CA SER A 71 -5.61 -0.31 15.48
C SER A 71 -7.04 0.03 15.07
N GLU A 72 -7.99 -0.21 15.98
CA GLU A 72 -9.38 0.17 15.75
C GLU A 72 -9.51 1.66 15.42
N THR A 73 -8.83 2.51 16.19
CA THR A 73 -8.83 3.95 15.98
C THR A 73 -8.29 4.32 14.60
N ALA A 74 -7.18 3.71 14.19
CA ALA A 74 -6.58 3.97 12.90
C ALA A 74 -7.49 3.50 11.76
N ALA A 75 -8.13 2.35 11.91
CA ALA A 75 -9.07 1.82 10.92
C ALA A 75 -10.28 2.74 10.74
N MET A 76 -10.84 3.23 11.84
CA MET A 76 -11.96 4.17 11.79
C MET A 76 -11.56 5.48 11.13
N ARG A 77 -10.39 6.00 11.44
CA ARG A 77 -9.88 7.23 10.84
C ARG A 77 -9.69 7.06 9.32
N ALA A 78 -9.14 5.93 8.89
CA ALA A 78 -8.97 5.64 7.48
C ALA A 78 -10.32 5.58 6.75
N GLY A 79 -11.33 4.97 7.39
CA GLY A 79 -12.69 4.91 6.87
C GLY A 79 -13.31 6.30 6.70
N HIS A 80 -13.14 7.18 7.67
CA HIS A 80 -13.63 8.56 7.60
C HIS A 80 -12.93 9.34 6.48
N MET A 81 -11.65 9.15 6.31
CA MET A 81 -10.92 9.79 5.20
C MET A 81 -11.44 9.32 3.85
N GLY A 82 -11.71 8.02 3.71
CA GLY A 82 -12.30 7.46 2.51
C GLY A 82 -13.68 8.05 2.19
N GLN A 83 -14.52 8.22 3.23
CA GLN A 83 -15.82 8.85 3.08
C GLN A 83 -15.70 10.29 2.57
N ARG A 84 -14.78 11.06 3.14
CA ARG A 84 -14.57 12.44 2.70
C ARG A 84 -14.05 12.52 1.29
N PHE A 85 -13.19 11.61 0.90
CA PHE A 85 -12.66 11.53 -0.46
C PHE A 85 -13.80 11.30 -1.47
N ARG A 86 -14.68 10.34 -1.19
CA ARG A 86 -15.82 10.06 -2.05
C ARG A 86 -16.81 11.22 -2.12
N ALA A 87 -17.06 11.89 -0.98
CA ALA A 87 -17.95 13.03 -0.90
C ALA A 87 -17.48 14.19 -1.78
N ARG A 88 -16.18 14.29 -2.04
CA ARG A 88 -15.60 15.32 -2.93
C ARG A 88 -15.47 14.86 -4.37
N GLY A 89 -16.13 13.74 -4.74
CA GLY A 89 -16.10 13.22 -6.09
C GLY A 89 -14.88 12.39 -6.45
N GLY A 90 -14.13 11.93 -5.46
CA GLY A 90 -13.00 11.05 -5.69
C GLY A 90 -13.41 9.70 -6.26
N GLN A 91 -12.55 9.09 -7.07
CA GLN A 91 -12.80 7.81 -7.70
C GLN A 91 -11.66 6.83 -7.45
N ARG A 92 -11.99 5.54 -7.43
CA ARG A 92 -11.04 4.45 -7.28
C ARG A 92 -10.81 3.81 -8.64
N GLU A 93 -10.04 4.46 -9.45
CA GLU A 93 -9.91 4.11 -10.86
C GLU A 93 -9.14 2.83 -11.12
N ARG A 94 -8.28 2.41 -10.20
CA ARG A 94 -7.40 1.25 -10.40
C ARG A 94 -7.77 0.06 -9.55
N VAL A 95 -8.99 0.00 -9.18
CA VAL A 95 -9.48 -1.09 -8.35
C VAL A 95 -10.21 -2.10 -9.18
#